data_b64092949985f75ab7e42816da5bc94a
#
_entry.id   b64092949985f75ab7e42816da5bc94a
#
_cell.length_a   1.000
_cell.length_b   1.000
_cell.length_c   1.000
_cell.angle_alpha   90.00
_cell.angle_beta   90.00
_cell.angle_gamma   90.00
#
_symmetry.space_group_name_H-M   'P 1'
#
loop_
_entity.id
_entity.type
_entity.pdbx_description
1 polymer ?
#
loop_
_entity_poly.entity_id
_entity_poly.type
_entity_poly.pdbx_seq_one_letter_code
_entity_poly.pdbx_strand_id
1 'polypeptide(L)'
;MFVNGKKSLIALIFSAIGLISSPASFAVETATKLNSGATLTQLTQQYPIHWVSIEQVAESLKGKAPISVGFDIDDTLLFSSPAFFYGKQKFSPSSNDFLKNQKFWDEVSSSGWDRFSIPKDSGRALMELHLKRGDHIYFITGRPMPSSGKEDLTQTLKDDFKIPDNQLNKVIFAGTKKDAKVEHMLKHNITIFYGDSDNDIQDAHKANAEGIRVLRPLNSTNKPMPKNGSFGEKVIVNSQY
;
A
#
# COMPACT_ATOMS: atom_id res chain seq x y z
N MET A 1 38.77 21.31 -83.58
CA MET A 1 39.46 21.94 -82.45
C MET A 1 38.66 21.67 -81.20
N PHE A 2 39.16 20.80 -80.38
CA PHE A 2 38.42 20.23 -79.22
C PHE A 2 38.60 21.12 -78.00
N VAL A 3 37.49 21.36 -77.25
CA VAL A 3 37.55 21.89 -75.89
C VAL A 3 36.70 21.04 -75.03
N ASN A 4 37.39 20.33 -74.10
CA ASN A 4 36.83 19.49 -73.05
C ASN A 4 36.25 20.36 -71.96
N GLY A 5 34.98 20.15 -71.59
CA GLY A 5 34.34 20.68 -70.40
C GLY A 5 34.23 19.62 -69.34
N LYS A 6 34.97 19.71 -68.20
CA LYS A 6 34.86 18.87 -67.02
C LYS A 6 33.62 19.28 -66.26
N LYS A 7 32.72 18.31 -66.02
CA LYS A 7 31.58 18.44 -65.04
C LYS A 7 32.07 18.04 -63.70
N SER A 8 32.10 18.99 -62.76
CA SER A 8 32.29 18.69 -61.32
C SER A 8 30.97 18.20 -60.70
N LEU A 9 31.01 17.03 -60.17
CA LEU A 9 29.92 16.43 -59.38
C LEU A 9 30.11 16.81 -57.91
N ILE A 10 29.25 17.66 -57.36
CA ILE A 10 29.22 17.99 -55.94
C ILE A 10 28.34 16.96 -55.25
N ALA A 11 28.95 16.11 -54.48
CA ALA A 11 28.23 15.17 -53.58
C ALA A 11 27.79 15.91 -52.32
N LEU A 12 26.49 16.06 -52.13
CA LEU A 12 25.89 16.51 -50.86
C LEU A 12 25.87 15.32 -49.89
N ILE A 13 26.67 15.40 -48.86
CA ILE A 13 26.61 14.47 -47.71
C ILE A 13 25.51 14.99 -46.76
N PHE A 14 24.38 14.32 -46.74
CA PHE A 14 23.38 14.51 -45.67
C PHE A 14 23.85 13.78 -44.42
N SER A 15 24.34 14.50 -43.44
CA SER A 15 24.55 13.98 -42.09
C SER A 15 23.19 13.89 -41.38
N ALA A 16 22.66 12.68 -41.27
CA ALA A 16 21.53 12.41 -40.42
C ALA A 16 22.02 12.43 -38.97
N ILE A 17 21.76 13.54 -38.27
CA ILE A 17 21.91 13.58 -36.80
C ILE A 17 20.71 12.85 -36.24
N GLY A 18 20.94 11.61 -35.88
CA GLY A 18 19.98 10.81 -35.11
C GLY A 18 19.85 11.41 -33.70
N LEU A 19 18.72 12.03 -33.42
CA LEU A 19 18.33 12.37 -32.05
C LEU A 19 18.07 11.07 -31.30
N ILE A 20 19.05 10.64 -30.55
CA ILE A 20 18.87 9.59 -29.53
C ILE A 20 18.16 10.27 -28.35
N SER A 21 16.84 10.17 -28.33
CA SER A 21 16.05 10.56 -27.15
C SER A 21 16.33 9.54 -26.04
N SER A 22 17.16 9.93 -25.08
CA SER A 22 17.43 9.13 -23.89
C SER A 22 16.16 8.99 -23.05
N PRO A 23 15.77 7.78 -22.63
CA PRO A 23 14.59 7.55 -21.78
C PRO A 23 14.76 8.02 -20.33
N ALA A 24 15.86 8.72 -20.01
CA ALA A 24 16.19 9.13 -18.64
C ALA A 24 15.31 10.27 -18.06
N SER A 25 14.63 11.06 -18.91
CA SER A 25 13.84 12.20 -18.42
C SER A 25 12.52 11.80 -17.76
N PHE A 26 11.91 10.67 -18.11
CA PHE A 26 10.65 10.26 -17.53
C PHE A 26 10.78 9.74 -16.09
N ALA A 27 11.91 9.11 -15.76
CA ALA A 27 12.14 8.58 -14.40
C ALA A 27 12.34 9.70 -13.36
N VAL A 28 12.97 10.81 -13.75
CA VAL A 28 13.24 11.94 -12.83
C VAL A 28 11.97 12.74 -12.54
N GLU A 29 11.11 12.96 -13.54
CA GLU A 29 9.86 13.72 -13.35
C GLU A 29 8.83 12.91 -12.54
N THR A 30 8.84 11.59 -12.66
CA THR A 30 8.00 10.72 -11.84
C THR A 30 8.46 10.70 -10.38
N ALA A 31 9.78 10.64 -10.13
CA ALA A 31 10.35 10.63 -8.78
C ALA A 31 10.05 11.90 -7.98
N THR A 32 9.99 13.07 -8.64
CA THR A 32 9.66 14.35 -7.98
C THR A 32 8.20 14.49 -7.59
N LYS A 33 7.29 13.73 -8.21
CA LYS A 33 5.85 13.70 -7.82
C LYS A 33 5.56 12.70 -6.70
N LEU A 34 6.52 11.83 -6.37
CA LEU A 34 6.28 10.64 -5.56
C LEU A 34 6.24 10.86 -4.06
N ASN A 35 6.69 12.02 -3.54
CA ASN A 35 6.73 12.19 -2.09
C ASN A 35 6.82 13.67 -1.70
N SER A 36 5.72 14.25 -1.32
CA SER A 36 5.69 15.58 -0.69
C SER A 36 6.38 15.63 0.69
N GLY A 37 6.78 14.48 1.25
CA GLY A 37 7.39 14.37 2.58
C GLY A 37 8.75 13.66 2.65
N ALA A 38 9.29 13.13 1.54
CA ALA A 38 10.61 12.51 1.52
C ALA A 38 11.61 13.38 0.76
N THR A 39 12.82 13.53 1.31
CA THR A 39 13.92 14.20 0.62
C THR A 39 14.43 13.33 -0.53
N LEU A 40 15.00 13.96 -1.57
CA LEU A 40 15.64 13.23 -2.68
C LEU A 40 16.74 12.27 -2.17
N THR A 41 17.45 12.64 -1.12
CA THR A 41 18.46 11.79 -0.47
C THR A 41 17.83 10.53 0.12
N GLN A 42 16.67 10.63 0.76
CA GLN A 42 15.96 9.47 1.28
C GLN A 42 15.48 8.55 0.15
N LEU A 43 15.02 9.12 -0.97
CA LEU A 43 14.60 8.35 -2.15
C LEU A 43 15.78 7.65 -2.84
N THR A 44 16.94 8.28 -2.93
CA THR A 44 18.13 7.70 -3.55
C THR A 44 18.86 6.66 -2.69
N GLN A 45 18.66 6.70 -1.38
CA GLN A 45 19.18 5.69 -0.45
C GLN A 45 18.31 4.44 -0.37
N GLN A 46 17.08 4.52 -0.87
CA GLN A 46 16.22 3.35 -1.00
C GLN A 46 16.56 2.63 -2.30
N TYR A 47 16.66 1.31 -2.23
CA TYR A 47 16.82 0.43 -3.38
C TYR A 47 15.81 0.76 -4.49
N PRO A 48 16.01 0.28 -5.73
CA PRO A 48 15.05 0.50 -6.82
C PRO A 48 13.70 -0.08 -6.42
N ILE A 49 12.87 0.75 -5.78
CA ILE A 49 11.53 0.40 -5.36
C ILE A 49 10.64 0.34 -6.59
N HIS A 50 9.85 -0.71 -6.72
CA HIS A 50 8.85 -0.81 -7.76
C HIS A 50 7.63 0.05 -7.42
N TRP A 51 7.72 1.35 -7.70
CA TRP A 51 6.65 2.29 -7.48
C TRP A 51 5.50 2.08 -8.45
N VAL A 52 4.28 2.07 -7.94
CA VAL A 52 3.06 1.98 -8.75
C VAL A 52 2.03 2.98 -8.25
N SER A 53 1.19 3.48 -9.16
CA SER A 53 -0.02 4.22 -8.78
C SER A 53 -1.22 3.28 -8.62
N ILE A 54 -2.30 3.76 -8.00
CA ILE A 54 -3.55 3.00 -7.89
C ILE A 54 -4.16 2.76 -9.28
N GLU A 55 -4.00 3.71 -10.20
CA GLU A 55 -4.45 3.57 -11.59
C GLU A 55 -3.66 2.46 -12.31
N GLN A 56 -2.36 2.31 -12.06
CA GLN A 56 -1.56 1.22 -12.61
C GLN A 56 -2.01 -0.14 -12.04
N VAL A 57 -2.38 -0.20 -10.75
CA VAL A 57 -2.99 -1.39 -10.17
C VAL A 57 -4.33 -1.68 -10.87
N ALA A 58 -5.19 -0.67 -11.04
CA ALA A 58 -6.47 -0.81 -11.72
C ALA A 58 -6.30 -1.33 -13.16
N GLU A 59 -5.36 -0.77 -13.91
CA GLU A 59 -5.08 -1.22 -15.30
C GLU A 59 -4.57 -2.65 -15.34
N SER A 60 -3.76 -3.07 -14.35
CA SER A 60 -3.28 -4.46 -14.25
C SER A 60 -4.41 -5.48 -14.03
N LEU A 61 -5.54 -5.03 -13.51
CA LEU A 61 -6.73 -5.85 -13.22
C LEU A 61 -7.81 -5.74 -14.30
N LYS A 62 -7.63 -4.88 -15.27
CA LYS A 62 -8.62 -4.64 -16.34
C LYS A 62 -8.88 -5.90 -17.14
N GLY A 63 -10.16 -6.19 -17.37
CA GLY A 63 -10.59 -7.38 -18.11
C GLY A 63 -10.45 -8.71 -17.36
N LYS A 64 -9.90 -8.71 -16.15
CA LYS A 64 -9.85 -9.90 -15.30
C LYS A 64 -11.16 -10.07 -14.53
N ALA A 65 -11.53 -11.32 -14.28
CA ALA A 65 -12.66 -11.66 -13.40
C ALA A 65 -12.44 -11.09 -11.98
N PRO A 66 -13.51 -10.92 -11.18
CA PRO A 66 -13.40 -10.57 -9.77
C PRO A 66 -12.46 -11.51 -9.02
N ILE A 67 -11.68 -10.97 -8.11
CA ILE A 67 -10.67 -11.67 -7.31
C ILE A 67 -11.00 -11.56 -5.82
N SER A 68 -10.33 -12.37 -4.99
CA SER A 68 -10.28 -12.15 -3.55
C SER A 68 -9.10 -11.24 -3.22
N VAL A 69 -9.39 -10.13 -2.53
CA VAL A 69 -8.40 -9.13 -2.11
C VAL A 69 -8.44 -8.97 -0.59
N GLY A 70 -7.27 -8.90 0.01
CA GLY A 70 -7.12 -8.68 1.44
C GLY A 70 -6.51 -7.31 1.76
N PHE A 71 -6.94 -6.75 2.88
CA PHE A 71 -6.40 -5.50 3.42
C PHE A 71 -5.98 -5.69 4.86
N ASP A 72 -4.79 -5.24 5.21
CA ASP A 72 -4.49 -4.85 6.57
C ASP A 72 -5.23 -3.55 6.92
N ILE A 73 -5.31 -3.20 8.20
CA ILE A 73 -6.12 -2.08 8.65
C ILE A 73 -5.25 -0.92 9.13
N ASP A 74 -4.40 -1.17 10.15
CA ASP A 74 -3.64 -0.12 10.82
C ASP A 74 -2.51 0.42 9.94
N ASP A 75 -2.52 1.74 9.69
CA ASP A 75 -1.62 2.42 8.76
C ASP A 75 -1.75 1.97 7.28
N THR A 76 -2.63 1.03 6.99
CA THR A 76 -2.99 0.60 5.63
C THR A 76 -4.28 1.30 5.16
N LEU A 77 -5.40 1.01 5.78
CA LEU A 77 -6.70 1.65 5.52
C LEU A 77 -6.92 2.85 6.44
N LEU A 78 -6.56 2.71 7.71
CA LEU A 78 -6.74 3.71 8.75
C LEU A 78 -5.38 4.21 9.24
N PHE A 79 -5.19 5.51 9.33
CA PHE A 79 -4.13 6.08 10.14
C PHE A 79 -4.56 5.99 11.61
N SER A 80 -4.15 4.91 12.27
CA SER A 80 -4.64 4.55 13.61
C SER A 80 -3.90 5.23 14.77
N SER A 81 -2.86 6.02 14.46
CA SER A 81 -2.03 6.64 15.48
C SER A 81 -2.75 7.54 16.48
N PRO A 82 -3.84 8.27 16.14
CA PRO A 82 -4.56 9.04 17.15
C PRO A 82 -5.15 8.15 18.26
N ALA A 83 -5.82 7.06 17.90
CA ALA A 83 -6.36 6.09 18.87
C ALA A 83 -5.25 5.38 19.64
N PHE A 84 -4.18 4.96 18.95
CA PHE A 84 -3.06 4.24 19.56
C PHE A 84 -2.23 5.13 20.47
N PHE A 85 -2.04 6.40 20.13
CA PHE A 85 -1.33 7.34 21.00
C PHE A 85 -2.08 7.56 22.32
N TYR A 86 -3.40 7.69 22.27
CA TYR A 86 -4.21 7.77 23.48
C TYR A 86 -4.07 6.50 24.34
N GLY A 87 -4.13 5.32 23.73
CA GLY A 87 -3.90 4.05 24.42
C GLY A 87 -2.50 3.97 25.04
N LYS A 88 -1.47 4.43 24.31
CA LYS A 88 -0.10 4.51 24.82
C LYS A 88 -0.04 5.38 26.10
N GLN A 89 -0.61 6.58 26.05
CA GLN A 89 -0.62 7.47 27.23
C GLN A 89 -1.34 6.85 28.43
N LYS A 90 -2.42 6.08 28.19
CA LYS A 90 -3.19 5.46 29.25
C LYS A 90 -2.51 4.23 29.86
N PHE A 91 -1.91 3.37 29.04
CA PHE A 91 -1.45 2.03 29.47
C PHE A 91 0.07 1.91 29.63
N SER A 92 0.87 2.65 28.87
CA SER A 92 2.34 2.58 28.95
C SER A 92 3.01 3.82 28.32
N PRO A 93 2.94 4.99 28.98
CA PRO A 93 3.37 6.27 28.36
C PRO A 93 4.82 6.28 27.87
N SER A 94 5.72 5.54 28.54
CA SER A 94 7.15 5.49 28.25
C SER A 94 7.59 4.33 27.34
N SER A 95 6.68 3.42 26.97
CA SER A 95 7.02 2.25 26.14
C SER A 95 5.93 1.91 25.12
N ASN A 96 6.14 0.84 24.36
CA ASN A 96 5.12 0.28 23.46
C ASN A 96 4.43 -0.97 24.06
N ASP A 97 4.53 -1.18 25.38
CA ASP A 97 3.94 -2.35 26.02
C ASP A 97 2.40 -2.33 26.04
N PHE A 98 1.79 -1.17 25.78
CA PHE A 98 0.33 -1.09 25.55
C PHE A 98 -0.13 -2.02 24.42
N LEU A 99 0.68 -2.27 23.39
CA LEU A 99 0.38 -3.20 22.29
C LEU A 99 0.31 -4.68 22.76
N LYS A 100 0.86 -4.99 23.93
CA LYS A 100 0.76 -6.32 24.57
C LYS A 100 -0.39 -6.40 25.57
N ASN A 101 -1.08 -5.30 25.82
CA ASN A 101 -2.12 -5.21 26.83
C ASN A 101 -3.50 -5.49 26.22
N GLN A 102 -4.12 -6.61 26.59
CA GLN A 102 -5.44 -6.99 26.09
C GLN A 102 -6.50 -5.93 26.38
N LYS A 103 -6.44 -5.21 27.50
CA LYS A 103 -7.38 -4.13 27.83
C LYS A 103 -7.31 -2.97 26.84
N PHE A 104 -6.10 -2.68 26.32
CA PHE A 104 -5.95 -1.68 25.24
C PHE A 104 -6.73 -2.11 23.98
N TRP A 105 -6.57 -3.36 23.57
CA TRP A 105 -7.26 -3.90 22.39
C TRP A 105 -8.77 -3.99 22.58
N ASP A 106 -9.21 -4.34 23.80
CA ASP A 106 -10.62 -4.35 24.16
C ASP A 106 -11.23 -2.94 24.02
N GLU A 107 -10.52 -1.89 24.49
CA GLU A 107 -11.01 -0.51 24.36
C GLU A 107 -10.96 -0.01 22.92
N VAL A 108 -9.90 -0.29 22.16
CA VAL A 108 -9.77 0.17 20.80
C VAL A 108 -10.81 -0.47 19.88
N SER A 109 -10.98 -1.79 19.96
CA SER A 109 -11.76 -2.54 18.97
C SER A 109 -13.19 -2.89 19.42
N SER A 110 -13.63 -2.48 20.63
CA SER A 110 -14.98 -2.75 21.10
C SER A 110 -15.62 -1.64 21.95
N SER A 111 -14.95 -0.48 22.03
CA SER A 111 -15.47 0.69 22.77
C SER A 111 -15.48 1.97 21.90
N GLY A 112 -15.44 1.80 20.58
CA GLY A 112 -15.59 2.88 19.63
C GLY A 112 -14.37 3.81 19.50
N TRP A 113 -13.16 3.39 19.91
CA TRP A 113 -11.97 4.25 19.80
C TRP A 113 -11.47 4.36 18.36
N ASP A 114 -11.80 3.39 17.51
CA ASP A 114 -11.42 3.45 16.08
C ASP A 114 -12.06 4.64 15.35
N ARG A 115 -13.11 5.27 15.92
CA ARG A 115 -13.65 6.54 15.40
C ARG A 115 -12.63 7.69 15.43
N PHE A 116 -11.54 7.57 16.18
CA PHE A 116 -10.44 8.54 16.19
C PHE A 116 -9.36 8.22 15.17
N SER A 117 -9.38 7.05 14.58
CA SER A 117 -8.53 6.70 13.44
C SER A 117 -8.99 7.47 12.20
N ILE A 118 -8.05 7.83 11.35
CA ILE A 118 -8.34 8.65 10.16
C ILE A 118 -8.30 7.75 8.93
N PRO A 119 -9.41 7.57 8.20
CA PRO A 119 -9.39 6.83 6.95
C PRO A 119 -8.46 7.48 5.94
N LYS A 120 -7.55 6.70 5.38
CA LYS A 120 -6.57 7.18 4.41
C LYS A 120 -7.23 7.37 3.05
N ASP A 121 -6.89 8.44 2.34
CA ASP A 121 -7.38 8.68 0.98
C ASP A 121 -6.94 7.58 0.01
N SER A 122 -5.71 7.09 0.17
CA SER A 122 -5.20 5.92 -0.56
C SER A 122 -6.03 4.65 -0.27
N GLY A 123 -6.45 4.46 0.99
CA GLY A 123 -7.35 3.38 1.39
C GLY A 123 -8.73 3.51 0.73
N ARG A 124 -9.29 4.72 0.68
CA ARG A 124 -10.57 5.00 0.00
C ARG A 124 -10.48 4.68 -1.50
N ALA A 125 -9.42 5.11 -2.17
CA ALA A 125 -9.24 4.87 -3.59
C ALA A 125 -9.07 3.38 -3.92
N LEU A 126 -8.31 2.63 -3.11
CA LEU A 126 -8.17 1.18 -3.24
C LEU A 126 -9.50 0.46 -2.99
N MET A 127 -10.22 0.85 -1.95
CA MET A 127 -11.53 0.26 -1.62
C MET A 127 -12.52 0.50 -2.75
N GLU A 128 -12.60 1.74 -3.26
CA GLU A 128 -13.47 2.08 -4.39
C GLU A 128 -13.13 1.28 -5.64
N LEU A 129 -11.84 1.10 -5.95
CA LEU A 129 -11.38 0.27 -7.05
C LEU A 129 -11.97 -1.15 -6.96
N HIS A 130 -11.77 -1.81 -5.83
CA HIS A 130 -12.16 -3.21 -5.66
C HIS A 130 -13.68 -3.39 -5.54
N LEU A 131 -14.39 -2.46 -4.86
CA LEU A 131 -15.86 -2.44 -4.81
C LEU A 131 -16.47 -2.31 -6.21
N LYS A 132 -15.97 -1.37 -7.04
CA LYS A 132 -16.45 -1.19 -8.42
C LYS A 132 -16.19 -2.41 -9.31
N ARG A 133 -15.12 -3.14 -9.05
CA ARG A 133 -14.81 -4.38 -9.78
C ARG A 133 -15.68 -5.56 -9.36
N GLY A 134 -16.35 -5.48 -8.20
CA GLY A 134 -17.07 -6.60 -7.59
C GLY A 134 -16.13 -7.65 -6.98
N ASP A 135 -14.93 -7.27 -6.57
CA ASP A 135 -13.97 -8.15 -5.92
C ASP A 135 -14.46 -8.55 -4.51
N HIS A 136 -14.04 -9.72 -4.03
CA HIS A 136 -14.33 -10.17 -2.67
C HIS A 136 -13.32 -9.57 -1.69
N ILE A 137 -13.76 -8.64 -0.85
CA ILE A 137 -12.90 -7.87 0.04
C ILE A 137 -12.83 -8.53 1.42
N TYR A 138 -11.62 -8.71 1.95
CA TYR A 138 -11.36 -9.25 3.27
C TYR A 138 -10.46 -8.30 4.07
N PHE A 139 -10.75 -8.14 5.35
CA PHE A 139 -9.97 -7.34 6.30
C PHE A 139 -9.26 -8.29 7.26
N ILE A 140 -7.93 -8.27 7.30
CA ILE A 140 -7.13 -9.18 8.13
C ILE A 140 -6.12 -8.35 8.92
N THR A 141 -6.39 -8.14 10.20
CA THR A 141 -5.56 -7.33 11.09
C THR A 141 -4.70 -8.18 12.02
N GLY A 142 -3.51 -7.66 12.37
CA GLY A 142 -2.67 -8.22 13.43
C GLY A 142 -3.18 -7.96 14.85
N ARG A 143 -4.29 -7.24 15.03
CA ARG A 143 -4.89 -7.04 16.36
C ARG A 143 -5.38 -8.36 16.93
N PRO A 144 -5.29 -8.58 18.25
CA PRO A 144 -5.98 -9.68 18.90
C PRO A 144 -7.49 -9.40 18.95
N MET A 145 -8.28 -10.47 18.90
CA MET A 145 -9.73 -10.37 19.12
C MET A 145 -10.02 -9.79 20.51
N PRO A 146 -10.97 -8.85 20.65
CA PRO A 146 -11.42 -8.39 21.96
C PRO A 146 -11.89 -9.52 22.86
N SER A 147 -11.62 -9.41 24.18
CA SER A 147 -11.96 -10.45 25.18
C SER A 147 -13.44 -10.79 25.21
N SER A 148 -14.30 -9.84 24.90
CA SER A 148 -15.75 -10.03 24.82
C SER A 148 -16.22 -10.83 23.59
N GLY A 149 -15.34 -11.04 22.61
CA GLY A 149 -15.71 -11.56 21.30
C GLY A 149 -16.57 -10.62 20.45
N LYS A 150 -16.83 -9.39 20.94
CA LYS A 150 -17.57 -8.35 20.22
C LYS A 150 -16.59 -7.26 19.74
N GLU A 151 -16.76 -6.79 18.53
CA GLU A 151 -15.91 -5.77 17.92
C GLU A 151 -16.80 -4.74 17.17
N ASP A 152 -16.31 -3.52 17.04
CA ASP A 152 -16.97 -2.43 16.35
C ASP A 152 -16.17 -1.97 15.12
N LEU A 153 -15.00 -2.54 14.89
CA LEU A 153 -14.10 -2.19 13.79
C LEU A 153 -14.72 -2.49 12.42
N THR A 154 -15.46 -3.60 12.28
CA THR A 154 -16.19 -3.93 11.05
C THR A 154 -17.17 -2.83 10.67
N GLN A 155 -17.93 -2.32 11.66
CA GLN A 155 -18.88 -1.24 11.41
C GLN A 155 -18.16 0.07 11.09
N THR A 156 -17.06 0.37 11.77
CA THR A 156 -16.22 1.53 11.49
C THR A 156 -15.73 1.51 10.03
N LEU A 157 -15.17 0.40 9.57
CA LEU A 157 -14.73 0.27 8.17
C LEU A 157 -15.88 0.41 7.18
N LYS A 158 -17.04 -0.19 7.48
CA LYS A 158 -18.23 -0.02 6.64
C LYS A 158 -18.59 1.44 6.45
N ASP A 159 -18.65 2.20 7.55
CA ASP A 159 -19.08 3.60 7.53
C ASP A 159 -18.05 4.51 6.88
N ASP A 160 -16.76 4.29 7.16
CA ASP A 160 -15.65 5.08 6.65
C ASP A 160 -15.42 4.91 5.14
N PHE A 161 -15.57 3.67 4.66
CA PHE A 161 -15.31 3.31 3.26
C PHE A 161 -16.59 3.10 2.44
N LYS A 162 -17.77 3.35 3.04
CA LYS A 162 -19.09 3.23 2.37
C LYS A 162 -19.31 1.85 1.74
N ILE A 163 -18.96 0.80 2.47
CA ILE A 163 -19.04 -0.57 1.98
C ILE A 163 -20.51 -1.04 2.00
N PRO A 164 -21.07 -1.49 0.87
CA PRO A 164 -22.41 -2.06 0.84
C PRO A 164 -22.53 -3.33 1.70
N ASP A 165 -23.67 -3.55 2.33
CA ASP A 165 -23.91 -4.72 3.21
C ASP A 165 -23.62 -6.06 2.54
N ASN A 166 -23.96 -6.18 1.26
CA ASN A 166 -23.73 -7.39 0.48
C ASN A 166 -22.27 -7.63 0.06
N GLN A 167 -21.38 -6.66 0.32
CA GLN A 167 -19.92 -6.75 0.04
C GLN A 167 -19.09 -6.67 1.31
N LEU A 168 -19.72 -6.53 2.46
CA LEU A 168 -19.06 -6.40 3.76
C LEU A 168 -18.74 -7.78 4.35
N ASN A 169 -17.46 -8.05 4.55
CA ASN A 169 -16.99 -9.15 5.39
C ASN A 169 -16.57 -8.65 6.76
N LYS A 170 -16.79 -9.47 7.79
CA LYS A 170 -16.30 -9.15 9.14
C LYS A 170 -14.78 -9.12 9.17
N VAL A 171 -14.23 -8.25 10.02
CA VAL A 171 -12.80 -8.19 10.28
C VAL A 171 -12.31 -9.51 10.87
N ILE A 172 -11.20 -9.98 10.35
CA ILE A 172 -10.47 -11.16 10.83
C ILE A 172 -9.34 -10.67 11.72
N PHE A 173 -9.43 -10.99 12.99
CA PHE A 173 -8.41 -10.69 13.99
C PHE A 173 -7.41 -11.85 14.07
N ALA A 174 -6.35 -11.77 13.27
CA ALA A 174 -5.34 -12.82 13.19
C ALA A 174 -4.43 -12.89 14.42
N GLY A 175 -4.32 -11.78 15.15
CA GLY A 175 -3.42 -11.69 16.30
C GLY A 175 -1.97 -11.40 15.91
N THR A 176 -1.09 -11.33 16.92
CA THR A 176 0.28 -10.83 16.77
C THR A 176 1.33 -11.93 16.53
N LYS A 177 0.92 -13.18 16.39
CA LYS A 177 1.86 -14.28 16.13
C LYS A 177 2.52 -14.12 14.75
N LYS A 178 3.74 -14.62 14.65
CA LYS A 178 4.41 -14.69 13.35
C LYS A 178 3.57 -15.49 12.37
N ASP A 179 3.48 -15.02 11.13
CA ASP A 179 2.76 -15.65 10.02
C ASP A 179 1.24 -15.81 10.27
N ALA A 180 0.69 -15.04 11.22
CA ALA A 180 -0.71 -15.18 11.64
C ALA A 180 -1.73 -14.93 10.53
N LYS A 181 -1.39 -14.08 9.55
CA LYS A 181 -2.30 -13.75 8.44
C LYS A 181 -2.29 -14.80 7.33
N VAL A 182 -1.25 -15.64 7.24
CA VAL A 182 -1.05 -16.60 6.13
C VAL A 182 -2.22 -17.57 6.00
N GLU A 183 -2.64 -18.19 7.10
CA GLU A 183 -3.76 -19.14 7.12
C GLU A 183 -5.06 -18.51 6.58
N HIS A 184 -5.33 -17.29 7.01
CA HIS A 184 -6.52 -16.55 6.59
C HIS A 184 -6.46 -16.18 5.11
N MET A 185 -5.30 -15.77 4.59
CA MET A 185 -5.11 -15.48 3.18
C MET A 185 -5.32 -16.73 2.32
N LEU A 186 -4.75 -17.86 2.72
CA LEU A 186 -4.94 -19.15 2.03
C LEU A 186 -6.40 -19.60 2.06
N LYS A 187 -7.06 -19.53 3.22
CA LYS A 187 -8.47 -19.92 3.39
C LYS A 187 -9.41 -19.17 2.47
N HIS A 188 -9.14 -17.89 2.24
CA HIS A 188 -9.98 -17.02 1.42
C HIS A 188 -9.48 -16.85 -0.02
N ASN A 189 -8.44 -17.62 -0.43
CA ASN A 189 -7.83 -17.53 -1.75
C ASN A 189 -7.45 -16.10 -2.14
N ILE A 190 -6.86 -15.34 -1.18
CA ILE A 190 -6.42 -13.96 -1.42
C ILE A 190 -5.35 -13.97 -2.51
N THR A 191 -5.56 -13.19 -3.56
CA THR A 191 -4.61 -13.04 -4.68
C THR A 191 -3.78 -11.77 -4.58
N ILE A 192 -4.33 -10.72 -3.96
CA ILE A 192 -3.63 -9.47 -3.66
C ILE A 192 -3.86 -9.15 -2.18
N PHE A 193 -2.80 -8.78 -1.47
CA PHE A 193 -2.89 -8.29 -0.10
C PHE A 193 -2.21 -6.93 0.03
N TYR A 194 -2.96 -5.94 0.49
CA TYR A 194 -2.45 -4.61 0.78
C TYR A 194 -2.08 -4.50 2.25
N GLY A 195 -0.86 -4.07 2.52
CA GLY A 195 -0.39 -3.90 3.88
C GLY A 195 0.75 -2.88 3.98
N ASP A 196 0.94 -2.32 5.17
CA ASP A 196 1.97 -1.33 5.42
C ASP A 196 3.22 -1.94 6.06
N SER A 197 3.12 -3.08 6.73
CA SER A 197 4.22 -3.70 7.46
C SER A 197 5.02 -4.70 6.62
N ASP A 198 6.27 -4.95 7.05
CA ASP A 198 7.11 -5.98 6.42
C ASP A 198 6.49 -7.38 6.55
N ASN A 199 5.81 -7.64 7.67
CA ASN A 199 5.11 -8.91 7.88
C ASN A 199 3.97 -9.11 6.89
N ASP A 200 3.21 -8.06 6.54
CA ASP A 200 2.11 -8.16 5.58
C ASP A 200 2.60 -8.65 4.22
N ILE A 201 3.72 -8.11 3.76
CA ILE A 201 4.30 -8.51 2.47
C ILE A 201 4.86 -9.94 2.54
N GLN A 202 5.55 -10.29 3.63
CA GLN A 202 6.08 -11.63 3.80
C GLN A 202 4.97 -12.68 3.94
N ASP A 203 3.90 -12.36 4.67
CA ASP A 203 2.74 -13.25 4.84
C ASP A 203 1.99 -13.44 3.51
N ALA A 204 1.84 -12.36 2.71
CA ALA A 204 1.28 -12.44 1.37
C ALA A 204 2.11 -13.39 0.48
N HIS A 205 3.43 -13.23 0.45
CA HIS A 205 4.29 -14.13 -0.32
C HIS A 205 4.17 -15.60 0.11
N LYS A 206 4.10 -15.86 1.42
CA LYS A 206 3.91 -17.23 1.95
C LYS A 206 2.56 -17.82 1.59
N ALA A 207 1.54 -16.97 1.44
CA ALA A 207 0.20 -17.35 1.01
C ALA A 207 0.07 -17.43 -0.53
N ASN A 208 1.16 -17.27 -1.29
CA ASN A 208 1.17 -17.14 -2.75
C ASN A 208 0.29 -15.98 -3.27
N ALA A 209 0.11 -14.94 -2.48
CA ALA A 209 -0.56 -13.70 -2.85
C ALA A 209 0.45 -12.63 -3.26
N GLU A 210 0.04 -11.71 -4.13
CA GLU A 210 0.80 -10.50 -4.42
C GLU A 210 0.69 -9.53 -3.25
N GLY A 211 1.80 -9.30 -2.52
CA GLY A 211 1.87 -8.26 -1.49
C GLY A 211 2.09 -6.89 -2.14
N ILE A 212 1.20 -5.95 -1.90
CA ILE A 212 1.34 -4.55 -2.35
C ILE A 212 1.45 -3.64 -1.13
N ARG A 213 2.54 -2.88 -1.07
CA ARG A 213 2.85 -2.00 0.04
C ARG A 213 2.04 -0.71 -0.03
N VAL A 214 1.32 -0.41 1.04
CA VAL A 214 0.81 0.93 1.35
C VAL A 214 1.80 1.61 2.28
N LEU A 215 2.15 2.86 2.03
CA LEU A 215 3.16 3.55 2.83
C LEU A 215 2.63 3.88 4.23
N ARG A 216 3.40 3.50 5.26
CA ARG A 216 3.14 3.92 6.64
C ARG A 216 3.50 5.40 6.79
N PRO A 217 2.61 6.24 7.39
CA PRO A 217 2.94 7.63 7.71
C PRO A 217 4.17 7.75 8.61
N LEU A 218 5.04 8.72 8.34
CA LEU A 218 6.27 8.92 9.12
C LEU A 218 6.01 9.24 10.60
N ASN A 219 4.87 9.87 10.88
CA ASN A 219 4.40 10.20 12.23
C ASN A 219 3.55 9.09 12.87
N SER A 220 3.48 7.91 12.27
CA SER A 220 2.82 6.77 12.89
C SER A 220 3.47 6.40 14.24
N THR A 221 2.62 5.99 15.17
CA THR A 221 3.05 5.41 16.46
C THR A 221 3.55 3.97 16.30
N ASN A 222 3.27 3.31 15.18
CA ASN A 222 3.75 1.97 14.89
C ASN A 222 5.22 2.00 14.46
N LYS A 223 6.08 1.40 15.27
CA LYS A 223 7.53 1.34 15.01
C LYS A 223 8.02 -0.10 15.15
N PRO A 224 9.10 -0.47 14.47
CA PRO A 224 9.92 0.34 13.55
C PRO A 224 9.21 0.65 12.23
N MET A 225 9.75 1.62 11.47
CA MET A 225 9.26 1.90 10.12
C MET A 225 9.58 0.71 9.20
N PRO A 226 8.67 0.39 8.27
CA PRO A 226 8.87 -0.72 7.33
C PRO A 226 9.98 -0.43 6.32
N LYS A 227 10.54 -1.49 5.76
CA LYS A 227 11.58 -1.44 4.73
C LYS A 227 10.92 -1.54 3.35
N ASN A 228 10.34 -0.42 2.91
CA ASN A 228 9.59 -0.37 1.65
C ASN A 228 10.44 -0.85 0.46
N GLY A 229 9.89 -1.77 -0.35
CA GLY A 229 10.54 -2.32 -1.54
C GLY A 229 11.58 -3.40 -1.27
N SER A 230 11.90 -3.71 0.00
CA SER A 230 12.97 -4.65 0.35
C SER A 230 12.63 -6.12 0.07
N PHE A 231 11.40 -6.42 -0.23
CA PHE A 231 10.93 -7.79 -0.54
C PHE A 231 10.54 -7.94 -2.01
N GLY A 232 10.89 -6.96 -2.87
CA GLY A 232 10.54 -6.95 -4.29
C GLY A 232 9.08 -6.59 -4.57
N GLU A 233 8.35 -6.14 -3.55
CA GLU A 233 6.96 -5.76 -3.65
C GLU A 233 6.74 -4.47 -4.43
N LYS A 234 5.56 -4.33 -5.01
CA LYS A 234 5.05 -3.05 -5.49
C LYS A 234 4.74 -2.13 -4.31
N VAL A 235 5.06 -0.85 -4.44
CA VAL A 235 4.80 0.17 -3.41
C VAL A 235 3.92 1.26 -4.00
N ILE A 236 2.78 1.52 -3.38
CA ILE A 236 1.84 2.53 -3.88
C ILE A 236 2.38 3.92 -3.55
N VAL A 237 2.53 4.73 -4.59
CA VAL A 237 2.98 6.11 -4.45
C VAL A 237 1.97 6.97 -3.68
N ASN A 238 2.45 7.94 -2.89
CA ASN A 238 1.63 8.90 -2.15
C ASN A 238 0.57 8.26 -1.24
N SER A 239 0.80 7.02 -0.78
CA SER A 239 -0.16 6.26 0.02
C SER A 239 0.03 6.40 1.54
N GLN A 240 0.73 7.45 2.01
CA GLN A 240 0.90 7.71 3.44
C GLN A 240 -0.41 8.11 4.13
N TYR A 241 -1.29 8.82 3.39
CA TYR A 241 -2.57 9.34 3.88
C TYR A 241 -3.72 9.04 2.94
#